data_bcdd15490072765341b77be374e85bd0
#
_entry.id   bcdd15490072765341b77be374e85bd0
#
_cell.length_a   1.000
_cell.length_b   1.000
_cell.length_c   1.000
_cell.angle_alpha   90.00
_cell.angle_beta   90.00
_cell.angle_gamma   90.00
#
_symmetry.space_group_name_H-M   'P 1'
#
loop_
_entity.id
_entity.type
_entity.pdbx_description
1 polymer ?
#
loop_
_entity_poly.entity_id
_entity_poly.type
_entity_poly.pdbx_seq_one_letter_code
_entity_poly.pdbx_strand_id
1 'polypeptide(L)'
;MSSKQKITTHLWFDQEARQAAEFYCSLFPRSGISNVTILHDTPSGDAAIVSFELDRQPFMAINGGPLFKFNPSTAFILNFDPSRDQNARENLDRVWRELSKGGRALMPLQEYDFSKRFGWVEDQ
;
A
#
# COMPACT_ATOMS: atom_id res chain seq x y z
N MET A 1 -12.96 -17.61 1.02
CA MET A 1 -11.79 -18.08 0.32
C MET A 1 -11.41 -17.19 -0.84
N SER A 2 -10.19 -16.77 -0.86
CA SER A 2 -9.74 -15.93 -1.95
C SER A 2 -9.45 -16.77 -3.18
N SER A 3 -9.99 -16.40 -4.32
CA SER A 3 -9.55 -16.95 -5.58
C SER A 3 -8.23 -16.29 -5.96
N LYS A 4 -7.40 -17.03 -6.69
CA LYS A 4 -6.17 -16.46 -7.20
C LYS A 4 -6.51 -15.44 -8.28
N GLN A 5 -6.04 -14.23 -8.13
CA GLN A 5 -6.16 -13.23 -9.16
C GLN A 5 -5.13 -13.51 -10.26
N LYS A 6 -5.51 -13.27 -11.51
CA LYS A 6 -4.55 -13.37 -12.61
C LYS A 6 -3.47 -12.30 -12.50
N ILE A 7 -3.84 -11.14 -11.99
CA ILE A 7 -2.94 -10.01 -11.87
C ILE A 7 -2.87 -9.63 -10.40
N THR A 8 -1.68 -9.65 -9.85
CA THR A 8 -1.42 -9.28 -8.46
C THR A 8 -0.35 -8.21 -8.45
N THR A 9 -0.60 -7.14 -7.72
CA THR A 9 0.39 -6.09 -7.55
C THR A 9 1.56 -6.61 -6.75
N HIS A 10 2.77 -6.41 -7.24
CA HIS A 10 3.99 -6.90 -6.63
C HIS A 10 4.90 -5.70 -6.36
N LEU A 11 5.21 -5.46 -5.08
CA LEU A 11 5.97 -4.30 -4.64
C LEU A 11 7.39 -4.71 -4.28
N TRP A 12 8.35 -3.92 -4.72
CA TRP A 12 9.76 -4.17 -4.47
C TRP A 12 10.25 -3.33 -3.30
N PHE A 13 10.87 -3.98 -2.33
CA PHE A 13 11.50 -3.31 -1.18
C PHE A 13 12.94 -3.79 -1.05
N ASP A 14 13.77 -3.00 -0.38
CA ASP A 14 15.13 -3.44 -0.05
C ASP A 14 15.08 -4.56 0.99
N GLN A 15 14.66 -4.25 2.22
CA GLN A 15 14.58 -5.23 3.32
C GLN A 15 13.35 -5.05 4.20
N GLU A 16 12.45 -4.12 3.88
CA GLU A 16 11.35 -3.73 4.74
C GLU A 16 9.98 -4.18 4.25
N ALA A 17 9.91 -5.23 3.42
CA ALA A 17 8.65 -5.69 2.84
C ALA A 17 7.61 -6.03 3.91
N ARG A 18 8.01 -6.78 4.94
CA ARG A 18 7.07 -7.18 5.99
C ARG A 18 6.60 -5.99 6.81
N GLN A 19 7.51 -5.10 7.16
CA GLN A 19 7.17 -3.90 7.92
C GLN A 19 6.21 -3.01 7.14
N ALA A 20 6.45 -2.85 5.84
CA ALA A 20 5.56 -2.08 4.98
C ALA A 20 4.18 -2.74 4.87
N ALA A 21 4.14 -4.06 4.69
CA ALA A 21 2.87 -4.79 4.61
C ALA A 21 2.08 -4.64 5.91
N GLU A 22 2.73 -4.76 7.06
CA GLU A 22 2.07 -4.58 8.35
C GLU A 22 1.52 -3.18 8.51
N PHE A 23 2.28 -2.17 8.10
CA PHE A 23 1.84 -0.79 8.15
C PHE A 23 0.60 -0.57 7.28
N TYR A 24 0.64 -0.99 6.03
CA TYR A 24 -0.48 -0.81 5.13
C TYR A 24 -1.73 -1.57 5.60
N CYS A 25 -1.55 -2.79 6.11
CA CYS A 25 -2.66 -3.57 6.64
C CYS A 25 -3.32 -2.88 7.84
N SER A 26 -2.59 -2.08 8.59
CA SER A 26 -3.14 -1.36 9.72
C SER A 26 -4.06 -0.21 9.32
N LEU A 27 -4.00 0.21 8.06
CA LEU A 27 -4.74 1.39 7.58
C LEU A 27 -6.16 1.06 7.11
N PHE A 28 -6.41 -0.19 6.74
CA PHE A 28 -7.66 -0.57 6.08
C PHE A 28 -8.32 -1.75 6.77
N PRO A 29 -9.66 -1.83 6.77
CA PRO A 29 -10.35 -3.03 7.23
C PRO A 29 -10.14 -4.17 6.23
N ARG A 30 -10.44 -5.38 6.65
CA ARG A 30 -10.35 -6.57 5.81
C ARG A 30 -8.97 -6.73 5.17
N SER A 31 -7.94 -6.44 5.96
CA SER A 31 -6.54 -6.46 5.51
C SER A 31 -5.72 -7.33 6.42
N GLY A 32 -4.69 -7.94 5.90
CA GLY A 32 -3.78 -8.74 6.71
C GLY A 32 -2.76 -9.48 5.87
N ILE A 33 -1.71 -9.93 6.53
CA ILE A 33 -0.68 -10.76 5.89
C ILE A 33 -1.20 -12.19 5.87
N SER A 34 -1.20 -12.81 4.68
CA SER A 34 -1.68 -14.17 4.51
C SER A 34 -0.55 -15.20 4.47
N ASN A 35 0.64 -14.81 4.03
CA ASN A 35 1.75 -15.75 3.91
C ASN A 35 3.08 -15.02 3.82
N VAL A 36 4.13 -15.68 4.32
CA VAL A 36 5.52 -15.20 4.15
C VAL A 36 6.32 -16.39 3.65
N THR A 37 6.94 -16.24 2.50
CA THR A 37 7.77 -17.27 1.87
C THR A 37 9.19 -16.75 1.72
N ILE A 38 10.18 -17.61 1.92
CA ILE A 38 11.57 -17.23 1.74
C ILE A 38 12.09 -17.85 0.44
N LEU A 39 12.61 -17.01 -0.45
CA LEU A 39 13.34 -17.44 -1.63
C LEU A 39 14.83 -17.53 -1.26
N HIS A 40 15.44 -18.69 -1.51
CA HIS A 40 16.84 -18.89 -1.21
C HIS A 40 17.71 -18.64 -2.44
N ASP A 41 18.93 -18.22 -2.20
CA ASP A 41 19.96 -18.10 -3.24
C ASP A 41 19.61 -17.11 -4.36
N THR A 42 18.93 -16.00 -4.01
CA THR A 42 18.75 -14.92 -4.97
C THR A 42 20.05 -14.12 -5.08
N PRO A 43 20.19 -13.27 -6.12
CA PRO A 43 21.38 -12.41 -6.21
C PRO A 43 21.63 -11.53 -4.99
N SER A 44 20.56 -11.24 -4.22
CA SER A 44 20.65 -10.44 -2.99
C SER A 44 20.71 -11.30 -1.73
N GLY A 45 20.88 -12.63 -1.86
CA GLY A 45 20.80 -13.58 -0.77
C GLY A 45 19.38 -14.13 -0.63
N ASP A 46 18.98 -14.50 0.58
CA ASP A 46 17.63 -14.95 0.83
C ASP A 46 16.69 -13.75 0.81
N ALA A 47 15.56 -13.91 0.12
CA ALA A 47 14.56 -12.84 -0.03
C ALA A 47 13.21 -13.30 0.50
N ALA A 48 12.62 -12.51 1.39
CA ALA A 48 11.28 -12.79 1.88
C ALA A 48 10.25 -12.25 0.89
N ILE A 49 9.24 -13.05 0.60
CA ILE A 49 8.07 -12.63 -0.16
C ILE A 49 6.89 -12.64 0.81
N VAL A 50 6.22 -11.50 0.94
CA VAL A 50 5.08 -11.33 1.82
C VAL A 50 3.83 -11.19 0.98
N SER A 51 2.86 -12.08 1.18
CA SER A 51 1.55 -11.99 0.54
C SER A 51 0.58 -11.38 1.53
N PHE A 52 -0.16 -10.37 1.10
CA PHE A 52 -1.09 -9.68 1.98
C PHE A 52 -2.27 -9.14 1.18
N GLU A 53 -3.31 -8.72 1.90
CA GLU A 53 -4.50 -8.12 1.31
C GLU A 53 -4.75 -6.77 1.96
N LEU A 54 -5.15 -5.82 1.14
CA LEU A 54 -5.62 -4.50 1.58
C LEU A 54 -7.05 -4.34 1.10
N ASP A 55 -7.97 -4.30 2.05
CA ASP A 55 -9.40 -4.25 1.75
C ASP A 55 -9.79 -5.33 0.73
N ARG A 56 -9.32 -6.57 0.97
CA ARG A 56 -9.52 -7.76 0.13
C ARG A 56 -8.79 -7.76 -1.21
N GLN A 57 -8.05 -6.70 -1.53
CA GLN A 57 -7.25 -6.66 -2.76
C GLN A 57 -5.90 -7.32 -2.50
N PRO A 58 -5.52 -8.34 -3.30
CA PRO A 58 -4.25 -9.03 -3.06
C PRO A 58 -3.04 -8.23 -3.52
N PHE A 59 -1.99 -8.31 -2.72
CA PHE A 59 -0.69 -7.72 -3.00
C PHE A 59 0.40 -8.71 -2.61
N MET A 60 1.57 -8.53 -3.19
CA MET A 60 2.78 -9.21 -2.75
C MET A 60 3.89 -8.18 -2.63
N ALA A 61 4.79 -8.41 -1.68
CA ALA A 61 5.96 -7.56 -1.49
C ALA A 61 7.19 -8.44 -1.36
N ILE A 62 8.29 -8.03 -1.95
CA ILE A 62 9.54 -8.80 -1.90
C ILE A 62 10.67 -7.94 -1.35
N ASN A 63 11.55 -8.55 -0.57
CA ASN A 63 12.82 -7.95 -0.19
C ASN A 63 13.85 -8.31 -1.25
N GLY A 64 13.90 -7.50 -2.31
CA GLY A 64 14.76 -7.78 -3.46
C GLY A 64 16.09 -7.06 -3.45
N GLY A 65 16.38 -6.28 -2.40
CA GLY A 65 17.61 -5.52 -2.30
C GLY A 65 17.45 -4.09 -2.82
N PRO A 66 18.54 -3.30 -2.80
CA PRO A 66 18.46 -1.85 -3.06
C PRO A 66 18.45 -1.46 -4.53
N LEU A 67 18.28 -2.41 -5.45
CA LEU A 67 18.44 -2.17 -6.88
C LEU A 67 17.38 -1.22 -7.46
N PHE A 68 16.13 -1.37 -7.02
CA PHE A 68 15.02 -0.55 -7.52
C PHE A 68 14.36 0.22 -6.40
N LYS A 69 13.76 1.36 -6.77
CA LYS A 69 13.02 2.21 -5.83
C LYS A 69 11.68 2.58 -6.45
N PHE A 70 10.71 2.90 -5.59
CA PHE A 70 9.44 3.42 -6.05
C PHE A 70 9.61 4.79 -6.68
N ASN A 71 8.67 5.12 -7.55
CA ASN A 71 8.63 6.44 -8.17
C ASN A 71 7.16 6.81 -8.43
N PRO A 72 6.86 8.09 -8.70
CA PRO A 72 5.47 8.52 -8.83
C PRO A 72 4.80 8.14 -10.15
N SER A 73 5.47 7.41 -11.03
CA SER A 73 4.83 6.93 -12.26
C SER A 73 3.83 5.80 -11.98
N THR A 74 3.88 5.19 -10.81
CA THR A 74 2.92 4.19 -10.36
C THR A 74 2.31 4.66 -9.05
N ALA A 75 0.98 4.65 -8.98
CA ALA A 75 0.27 5.09 -7.80
C ALA A 75 -0.99 4.26 -7.61
N PHE A 76 -1.51 4.27 -6.40
CA PHE A 76 -2.76 3.61 -6.06
C PHE A 76 -3.79 4.68 -5.70
N ILE A 77 -5.00 4.52 -6.23
CA ILE A 77 -6.10 5.40 -5.90
C ILE A 77 -6.94 4.73 -4.81
N LEU A 78 -7.08 5.44 -3.70
CA LEU A 78 -7.91 4.99 -2.60
C LEU A 78 -9.20 5.80 -2.63
N ASN A 79 -10.32 5.12 -2.79
CA ASN A 79 -11.61 5.76 -2.89
C ASN A 79 -12.36 5.63 -1.56
N PHE A 80 -12.80 6.75 -1.04
CA PHE A 80 -13.59 6.81 0.19
C PHE A 80 -14.96 7.37 -0.17
N ASP A 81 -15.96 6.49 -0.23
CA ASP A 81 -17.28 6.80 -0.77
C ASP A 81 -18.29 6.99 0.37
N PRO A 82 -18.77 8.23 0.60
CA PRO A 82 -19.72 8.48 1.68
C PRO A 82 -21.05 7.73 1.51
N SER A 83 -21.40 7.33 0.28
CA SER A 83 -22.62 6.57 0.06
C SER A 83 -22.51 5.13 0.54
N ARG A 84 -21.29 4.63 0.73
CA ARG A 84 -21.03 3.26 1.21
C ARG A 84 -20.51 3.22 2.62
N ASP A 85 -19.92 4.31 3.09
CA ASP A 85 -19.29 4.39 4.41
C ASP A 85 -19.60 5.76 5.00
N GLN A 86 -20.43 5.78 6.04
CA GLN A 86 -20.80 7.04 6.69
C GLN A 86 -19.59 7.72 7.35
N ASN A 87 -18.50 7.00 7.57
CA ASN A 87 -17.27 7.54 8.15
C ASN A 87 -16.20 7.77 7.07
N ALA A 88 -16.58 7.86 5.81
CA ALA A 88 -15.61 7.96 4.70
C ALA A 88 -14.65 9.13 4.88
N ARG A 89 -15.15 10.30 5.25
CA ARG A 89 -14.29 11.47 5.43
C ARG A 89 -13.30 11.29 6.56
N GLU A 90 -13.75 10.75 7.68
CA GLU A 90 -12.88 10.51 8.83
C GLU A 90 -11.82 9.47 8.50
N ASN A 91 -12.20 8.42 7.78
CA ASN A 91 -11.27 7.39 7.36
C ASN A 91 -10.25 7.94 6.37
N LEU A 92 -10.68 8.77 5.42
CA LEU A 92 -9.77 9.42 4.48
C LEU A 92 -8.75 10.28 5.21
N ASP A 93 -9.21 11.11 6.14
CA ASP A 93 -8.33 12.01 6.89
C ASP A 93 -7.33 11.22 7.73
N ARG A 94 -7.76 10.12 8.32
CA ARG A 94 -6.89 9.24 9.12
C ARG A 94 -5.82 8.61 8.25
N VAL A 95 -6.20 8.05 7.12
CA VAL A 95 -5.25 7.39 6.21
C VAL A 95 -4.28 8.42 5.64
N TRP A 96 -4.76 9.60 5.28
CA TRP A 96 -3.90 10.69 4.81
C TRP A 96 -2.85 11.05 5.85
N ARG A 97 -3.28 11.19 7.11
CA ARG A 97 -2.37 11.54 8.21
C ARG A 97 -1.29 10.47 8.39
N GLU A 98 -1.69 9.18 8.38
CA GLU A 98 -0.74 8.11 8.58
C GLU A 98 0.24 7.98 7.42
N LEU A 99 -0.23 8.09 6.18
CA LEU A 99 0.64 7.99 5.02
C LEU A 99 1.57 9.19 4.89
N SER A 100 1.16 10.35 5.39
CA SER A 100 1.97 11.56 5.29
C SER A 100 3.12 11.58 6.29
N LYS A 101 3.09 10.76 7.32
CA LYS A 101 4.18 10.69 8.31
C LYS A 101 5.43 10.16 7.64
N GLY A 102 6.50 10.96 7.63
CA GLY A 102 7.76 10.61 6.99
C GLY A 102 7.74 10.66 5.47
N GLY A 103 6.59 10.98 4.88
CA GLY A 103 6.44 11.15 3.45
C GLY A 103 6.30 12.62 3.08
N ARG A 104 5.76 12.87 1.88
CA ARG A 104 5.49 14.23 1.44
C ARG A 104 4.24 14.29 0.58
N ALA A 105 3.53 15.40 0.63
CA ALA A 105 2.38 15.62 -0.22
C ALA A 105 2.85 16.12 -1.58
N LEU A 106 2.44 15.42 -2.63
CA LEU A 106 2.65 15.85 -4.01
C LEU A 106 1.53 16.81 -4.42
N MET A 107 0.30 16.55 -3.93
CA MET A 107 -0.83 17.46 -4.01
C MET A 107 -1.51 17.47 -2.65
N PRO A 108 -1.65 18.62 -2.00
CA PRO A 108 -2.23 18.66 -0.65
C PRO A 108 -3.70 18.22 -0.65
N LEU A 109 -4.14 17.69 0.50
CA LEU A 109 -5.51 17.22 0.67
C LEU A 109 -6.45 18.42 0.77
N GLN A 110 -7.24 18.64 -0.27
CA GLN A 110 -8.15 19.78 -0.36
C GLN A 110 -9.17 19.54 -1.48
N GLU A 111 -10.01 20.53 -1.72
CA GLU A 111 -10.95 20.46 -2.83
C GLU A 111 -10.27 20.83 -4.14
N TYR A 112 -10.61 20.09 -5.19
CA TYR A 112 -10.14 20.34 -6.56
C TYR A 112 -11.35 20.29 -7.50
N ASP A 113 -11.16 20.75 -8.74
CA ASP A 113 -12.25 20.78 -9.72
C ASP A 113 -12.87 19.39 -9.96
N PHE A 114 -12.06 18.34 -9.83
CA PHE A 114 -12.50 16.96 -10.10
C PHE A 114 -12.94 16.21 -8.84
N SER A 115 -12.76 16.78 -7.65
CA SER A 115 -13.07 16.07 -6.41
C SER A 115 -13.27 17.04 -5.26
N LYS A 116 -14.23 16.74 -4.40
CA LYS A 116 -14.49 17.55 -3.21
C LYS A 116 -13.34 17.45 -2.20
N ARG A 117 -12.61 16.34 -2.20
CA ARG A 117 -11.48 16.18 -1.29
C ARG A 117 -10.53 15.17 -1.91
N PHE A 118 -9.37 15.64 -2.29
CA PHE A 118 -8.37 14.85 -2.98
C PHE A 118 -6.98 15.24 -2.48
N GLY A 119 -6.10 14.27 -2.42
CA GLY A 119 -4.70 14.53 -2.15
C GLY A 119 -3.84 13.47 -2.82
N TRP A 120 -2.58 13.78 -2.98
CA TRP A 120 -1.60 12.86 -3.54
C TRP A 120 -0.39 12.90 -2.63
N VAL A 121 -0.05 11.75 -2.06
CA VAL A 121 1.03 11.64 -1.08
C VAL A 121 2.03 10.57 -1.51
N GLU A 122 3.28 10.87 -1.26
CA GLU A 122 4.37 9.89 -1.35
C GLU A 122 4.73 9.51 0.08
N ASP A 123 4.53 8.24 0.45
CA ASP A 123 4.84 7.79 1.80
C ASP A 123 6.36 7.58 1.96
N GLN A 124 6.75 7.30 3.19
CA GLN A 124 8.17 7.11 3.47
C GLN A 124 8.77 5.86 2.82
#